data_bdb8d4b1192c7d67f819d1ffd24438a6
#
_entry.id   bdb8d4b1192c7d67f819d1ffd24438a6
#
_cell.length_a   1.000
_cell.length_b   1.000
_cell.length_c   1.000
_cell.angle_alpha   90.00
_cell.angle_beta   90.00
_cell.angle_gamma   90.00
#
_symmetry.space_group_name_H-M   'P 1'
#
loop_
_entity.id
_entity.type
_entity.pdbx_description
1 polymer ?
#
loop_
_entity_poly.entity_id
_entity_poly.type
_entity_poly.pdbx_seq_one_letter_code
_entity_poly.pdbx_strand_id
1 'polypeptide(L)'
;HPEIVDLWAYFEAGFHNLLVVAVENRYAKEGMKTALGLMGTGQLSLTKAIVLVDADVNPRDRRSVFEAIARHFDPAEDFLLIPGVPLDTLDFTSGRMNLGSKLVIDAQSHARAVGSSGGSATAALAPASLLDTVPDPRAIDARVKTWALRWGGTLVVQVASEGRAVVEALVRRPEYAGVKLLAVVSEDVPLDDDELLLWGIFTRFDCARDLVPASTETRGAWTVCRGPLGIDATWKQGYPDPVANRPEVVAGVSSWWGR
;
A
#
# COMPACT_ATOMS: atom_id res chain seq x y z
N HIS A 1 -7.34 0.13 23.31
CA HIS A 1 -6.01 0.06 22.66
C HIS A 1 -5.08 1.14 23.24
N PRO A 2 -4.57 0.95 24.49
CA PRO A 2 -3.71 1.94 25.13
C PRO A 2 -2.31 2.03 24.49
N GLU A 3 -1.95 1.07 23.65
CA GLU A 3 -0.71 1.02 22.89
C GLU A 3 -0.73 1.94 21.66
N ILE A 4 -1.90 2.41 21.22
CA ILE A 4 -2.00 3.37 20.10
C ILE A 4 -1.61 4.75 20.58
N VAL A 5 -0.59 5.33 19.93
CA VAL A 5 -0.14 6.70 20.18
C VAL A 5 -0.90 7.70 19.32
N ASP A 6 -1.06 7.37 18.03
CA ASP A 6 -1.80 8.17 17.07
C ASP A 6 -2.28 7.29 15.91
N LEU A 7 -3.28 7.76 15.17
CA LEU A 7 -3.75 7.10 13.96
C LEU A 7 -4.27 8.13 12.94
N TRP A 8 -4.17 7.79 11.68
CA TRP A 8 -4.65 8.64 10.60
C TRP A 8 -5.27 7.82 9.46
N ALA A 9 -6.54 8.08 9.17
CA ALA A 9 -7.21 7.57 7.98
C ALA A 9 -7.00 8.57 6.83
N TYR A 10 -6.33 8.13 5.77
CA TYR A 10 -6.00 8.99 4.65
C TYR A 10 -7.23 9.29 3.81
N PHE A 11 -7.68 10.54 3.86
CA PHE A 11 -8.76 11.05 3.01
C PHE A 11 -8.45 10.82 1.52
N GLU A 12 -7.22 11.09 1.14
CA GLU A 12 -6.70 10.96 -0.21
C GLU A 12 -6.70 9.51 -0.71
N ALA A 13 -6.74 8.53 0.18
CA ALA A 13 -6.90 7.12 -0.16
C ALA A 13 -8.35 6.63 -0.15
N GLY A 14 -9.33 7.52 0.06
CA GLY A 14 -10.75 7.18 0.19
C GLY A 14 -11.15 6.76 1.61
N PHE A 15 -10.56 7.35 2.65
CA PHE A 15 -10.78 7.13 4.09
C PHE A 15 -10.56 5.68 4.56
N HIS A 16 -11.46 4.78 4.19
CA HIS A 16 -11.43 3.39 4.65
C HIS A 16 -10.40 2.52 3.92
N ASN A 17 -9.75 3.04 2.88
CA ASN A 17 -8.81 2.22 2.12
C ASN A 17 -7.40 2.24 2.68
N LEU A 18 -7.02 3.27 3.48
CA LEU A 18 -5.71 3.32 4.14
C LEU A 18 -5.81 3.96 5.52
N LEU A 19 -5.50 3.19 6.54
CA LEU A 19 -5.32 3.63 7.93
C LEU A 19 -3.86 3.41 8.33
N VAL A 20 -3.21 4.45 8.83
CA VAL A 20 -1.87 4.34 9.45
C VAL A 20 -2.02 4.45 10.95
N VAL A 21 -1.37 3.57 11.70
CA VAL A 21 -1.46 3.50 13.16
C VAL A 21 -0.06 3.49 13.76
N ALA A 22 0.26 4.51 14.56
CA ALA A 22 1.47 4.58 15.34
C ALA A 22 1.27 3.85 16.68
N VAL A 23 2.11 2.84 16.94
CA VAL A 23 1.95 1.94 18.08
C VAL A 23 3.23 1.88 18.92
N GLU A 24 3.10 2.01 20.23
CA GLU A 24 4.16 1.73 21.19
C GLU A 24 4.05 0.29 21.68
N ASN A 25 4.83 -0.61 21.08
CA ASN A 25 4.81 -2.03 21.43
C ASN A 25 5.41 -2.29 22.80
N ARG A 26 4.67 -3.01 23.65
CA ARG A 26 5.13 -3.52 24.95
C ARG A 26 5.70 -4.95 24.86
N TYR A 27 5.32 -5.66 23.79
CA TYR A 27 5.80 -7.02 23.46
C TYR A 27 5.78 -7.23 21.94
N ALA A 28 6.46 -8.29 21.49
CA ALA A 28 6.57 -8.59 20.07
C ALA A 28 5.20 -8.74 19.38
N LYS A 29 5.03 -8.07 18.22
CA LYS A 29 3.83 -8.13 17.39
C LYS A 29 2.55 -7.62 18.08
N GLU A 30 2.65 -6.78 19.12
CA GLU A 30 1.47 -6.17 19.73
C GLU A 30 0.70 -5.28 18.72
N GLY A 31 1.41 -4.58 17.84
CA GLY A 31 0.79 -3.82 16.74
C GLY A 31 -0.11 -4.69 15.86
N MET A 32 0.30 -5.92 15.55
CA MET A 32 -0.54 -6.84 14.75
C MET A 32 -1.84 -7.19 15.49
N LYS A 33 -1.80 -7.45 16.80
CA LYS A 33 -3.00 -7.64 17.64
C LYS A 33 -3.90 -6.39 17.58
N THR A 34 -3.28 -5.21 17.64
CA THR A 34 -3.99 -3.93 17.59
C THR A 34 -4.70 -3.76 16.24
N ALA A 35 -4.02 -4.02 15.11
CA ALA A 35 -4.63 -3.96 13.78
C ALA A 35 -5.83 -4.89 13.65
N LEU A 36 -5.74 -6.14 14.12
CA LEU A 36 -6.86 -7.09 14.14
C LEU A 36 -8.03 -6.59 15.00
N GLY A 37 -7.74 -5.98 16.14
CA GLY A 37 -8.76 -5.35 17.00
C GLY A 37 -9.48 -4.20 16.31
N LEU A 38 -8.74 -3.33 15.64
CA LEU A 38 -9.30 -2.20 14.88
C LEU A 38 -10.17 -2.69 13.71
N MET A 39 -9.74 -3.72 12.99
CA MET A 39 -10.49 -4.32 11.89
C MET A 39 -11.80 -5.01 12.34
N GLY A 40 -12.00 -5.20 13.63
CA GLY A 40 -13.25 -5.71 14.23
C GLY A 40 -14.07 -4.65 14.95
N THR A 41 -13.69 -3.36 14.94
CA THR A 41 -14.29 -2.35 15.82
C THR A 41 -14.93 -1.18 15.06
N GLY A 42 -16.23 -1.01 15.20
CA GLY A 42 -16.97 0.16 14.73
C GLY A 42 -16.69 0.52 13.26
N GLN A 43 -16.50 1.80 12.97
CA GLN A 43 -16.18 2.30 11.62
C GLN A 43 -14.84 1.78 11.09
N LEU A 44 -13.87 1.51 11.96
CA LEU A 44 -12.57 1.00 11.55
C LEU A 44 -12.65 -0.44 11.02
N SER A 45 -13.76 -1.15 11.29
CA SER A 45 -14.04 -2.45 10.69
C SER A 45 -14.22 -2.41 9.17
N LEU A 46 -14.41 -1.22 8.59
CA LEU A 46 -14.52 -1.02 7.15
C LEU A 46 -13.15 -0.79 6.48
N THR A 47 -12.08 -0.65 7.27
CA THR A 47 -10.73 -0.39 6.75
C THR A 47 -10.22 -1.54 5.90
N LYS A 48 -9.68 -1.23 4.71
CA LYS A 48 -9.09 -2.18 3.77
C LYS A 48 -7.62 -2.48 4.09
N ALA A 49 -6.82 -1.42 4.26
CA ALA A 49 -5.39 -1.55 4.54
C ALA A 49 -5.01 -0.84 5.83
N ILE A 50 -4.29 -1.52 6.72
CA ILE A 50 -3.65 -0.92 7.88
C ILE A 50 -2.13 -0.99 7.71
N VAL A 51 -1.47 0.14 7.92
CA VAL A 51 -0.02 0.23 8.07
C VAL A 51 0.30 0.55 9.53
N LEU A 52 1.08 -0.32 10.17
CA LEU A 52 1.58 -0.11 11.52
C LEU A 52 2.97 0.53 11.45
N VAL A 53 3.20 1.54 12.25
CA VAL A 53 4.49 2.23 12.37
C VAL A 53 4.88 2.40 13.83
N ASP A 54 6.16 2.66 14.10
CA ASP A 54 6.64 2.96 15.45
C ASP A 54 6.01 4.26 16.00
N ALA A 55 5.95 4.38 17.32
CA ALA A 55 5.34 5.49 18.04
C ALA A 55 5.91 6.88 17.70
N ASP A 56 7.15 6.93 17.21
CA ASP A 56 7.86 8.15 16.83
C ASP A 56 7.64 8.55 15.36
N VAL A 57 6.97 7.72 14.58
CA VAL A 57 6.59 8.03 13.19
C VAL A 57 5.25 8.76 13.17
N ASN A 58 5.22 9.96 12.58
CA ASN A 58 3.97 10.70 12.42
C ASN A 58 3.09 10.05 11.35
N PRO A 59 1.89 9.50 11.70
CA PRO A 59 1.04 8.82 10.74
C PRO A 59 0.43 9.75 9.67
N ARG A 60 0.53 11.09 9.84
CA ARG A 60 0.08 12.08 8.85
C ARG A 60 1.16 12.43 7.84
N ASP A 61 2.43 12.11 8.13
CA ASP A 61 3.52 12.34 7.21
C ASP A 61 3.73 11.11 6.30
N ARG A 62 3.15 11.17 5.12
CA ARG A 62 3.25 10.13 4.09
C ARG A 62 4.67 9.64 3.88
N ARG A 63 5.60 10.59 3.77
CA ARG A 63 7.01 10.25 3.50
C ARG A 63 7.58 9.38 4.62
N SER A 64 7.44 9.80 5.86
CA SER A 64 7.92 9.05 7.03
C SER A 64 7.28 7.66 7.11
N VAL A 65 5.98 7.53 6.82
CA VAL A 65 5.27 6.24 6.82
C VAL A 65 5.83 5.29 5.75
N PHE A 66 5.96 5.74 4.50
CA PHE A 66 6.46 4.88 3.42
C PHE A 66 7.98 4.62 3.52
N GLU A 67 8.75 5.54 4.12
CA GLU A 67 10.14 5.26 4.50
C GLU A 67 10.25 4.19 5.59
N ALA A 68 9.32 4.15 6.55
CA ALA A 68 9.26 3.07 7.54
C ALA A 68 8.99 1.72 6.85
N ILE A 69 8.04 1.66 5.91
CA ILE A 69 7.80 0.46 5.09
C ILE A 69 9.07 0.05 4.34
N ALA A 70 9.73 0.99 3.66
CA ALA A 70 10.94 0.69 2.90
C ALA A 70 12.08 0.15 3.77
N ARG A 71 12.16 0.56 5.04
CA ARG A 71 13.21 0.15 5.98
C ARG A 71 12.91 -1.15 6.70
N HIS A 72 11.67 -1.36 7.12
CA HIS A 72 11.35 -2.36 8.15
C HIS A 72 10.48 -3.50 7.65
N PHE A 73 9.66 -3.28 6.61
CA PHE A 73 8.72 -4.28 6.14
C PHE A 73 9.40 -5.49 5.49
N ASP A 74 9.12 -6.67 6.03
CA ASP A 74 9.42 -7.95 5.39
C ASP A 74 8.09 -8.69 5.10
N PRO A 75 7.71 -8.86 3.83
CA PRO A 75 6.47 -9.55 3.49
C PRO A 75 6.36 -10.97 4.05
N ALA A 76 7.47 -11.61 4.40
CA ALA A 76 7.47 -12.95 4.95
C ALA A 76 7.02 -13.00 6.42
N GLU A 77 7.22 -11.93 7.18
CA GLU A 77 7.00 -11.88 8.63
C GLU A 77 6.01 -10.79 9.06
N ASP A 78 5.85 -9.74 8.23
CA ASP A 78 5.20 -8.49 8.60
C ASP A 78 3.93 -8.20 7.78
N PHE A 79 3.46 -9.19 7.02
CA PHE A 79 2.30 -9.09 6.14
C PHE A 79 1.17 -10.02 6.59
N LEU A 80 -0.05 -9.47 6.66
CA LEU A 80 -1.25 -10.25 6.88
C LEU A 80 -2.28 -9.94 5.79
N LEU A 81 -2.80 -10.97 5.13
CA LEU A 81 -3.89 -10.90 4.17
C LEU A 81 -5.12 -11.64 4.72
N ILE A 82 -6.26 -10.96 4.73
CA ILE A 82 -7.53 -11.52 5.20
C ILE A 82 -8.55 -11.47 4.04
N PRO A 83 -8.73 -12.56 3.30
CA PRO A 83 -9.70 -12.61 2.20
C PRO A 83 -11.12 -12.86 2.70
N GLY A 84 -12.12 -12.42 1.90
CA GLY A 84 -13.52 -12.76 2.12
C GLY A 84 -14.15 -12.13 3.35
N VAL A 85 -13.83 -10.86 3.63
CA VAL A 85 -14.32 -10.11 4.80
C VAL A 85 -15.12 -8.88 4.41
N PRO A 86 -15.96 -8.34 5.32
CA PRO A 86 -16.68 -7.10 5.05
C PRO A 86 -15.77 -5.92 4.79
N LEU A 87 -16.13 -5.11 3.78
CA LEU A 87 -15.51 -3.84 3.43
C LEU A 87 -16.56 -2.73 3.34
N ASP A 88 -16.09 -1.51 3.12
CA ASP A 88 -16.93 -0.36 2.80
C ASP A 88 -17.75 -0.61 1.53
N THR A 89 -18.99 -0.14 1.52
CA THR A 89 -19.88 -0.20 0.34
C THR A 89 -19.34 0.55 -0.87
N LEU A 90 -18.49 1.54 -0.64
CA LEU A 90 -17.85 2.33 -1.70
C LEU A 90 -16.64 1.62 -2.32
N ASP A 91 -16.13 0.55 -1.70
CA ASP A 91 -15.09 -0.26 -2.31
C ASP A 91 -15.70 -1.23 -3.33
N PHE A 92 -15.48 -0.93 -4.59
CA PHE A 92 -15.97 -1.71 -5.73
C PHE A 92 -14.96 -2.75 -6.24
N THR A 93 -13.76 -2.78 -5.66
CA THR A 93 -12.62 -3.51 -6.26
C THR A 93 -12.80 -5.02 -6.28
N SER A 94 -13.55 -5.59 -5.35
CA SER A 94 -13.86 -7.04 -5.34
C SER A 94 -14.94 -7.45 -6.34
N GLY A 95 -15.70 -6.49 -6.89
CA GLY A 95 -16.90 -6.74 -7.70
C GLY A 95 -18.10 -7.25 -6.88
N ARG A 96 -18.03 -7.20 -5.55
CA ARG A 96 -19.10 -7.61 -4.62
C ARG A 96 -19.33 -6.52 -3.58
N MET A 97 -20.59 -6.09 -3.45
CA MET A 97 -20.95 -5.08 -2.44
C MET A 97 -20.65 -5.58 -1.02
N ASN A 98 -20.00 -4.75 -0.22
CA ASN A 98 -19.64 -4.98 1.19
C ASN A 98 -18.75 -6.21 1.44
N LEU A 99 -18.15 -6.79 0.45
CA LEU A 99 -17.29 -7.96 0.58
C LEU A 99 -16.01 -7.78 -0.23
N GLY A 100 -14.87 -8.04 0.39
CA GLY A 100 -13.57 -7.96 -0.26
C GLY A 100 -12.49 -8.60 0.58
N SER A 101 -11.33 -7.99 0.62
CA SER A 101 -10.18 -8.47 1.38
C SER A 101 -9.46 -7.33 2.07
N LYS A 102 -8.75 -7.65 3.15
CA LYS A 102 -8.00 -6.69 3.95
C LYS A 102 -6.54 -7.08 4.04
N LEU A 103 -5.68 -6.09 4.29
CA LEU A 103 -4.28 -6.34 4.58
C LEU A 103 -3.78 -5.55 5.78
N VAL A 104 -2.73 -6.08 6.41
CA VAL A 104 -1.90 -5.33 7.36
C VAL A 104 -0.46 -5.39 6.88
N ILE A 105 0.20 -4.25 6.87
CA ILE A 105 1.64 -4.08 6.70
C ILE A 105 2.20 -3.62 8.03
N ASP A 106 3.06 -4.43 8.65
CA ASP A 106 3.76 -4.06 9.87
C ASP A 106 5.12 -3.46 9.50
N ALA A 107 5.21 -2.14 9.56
CA ALA A 107 6.43 -1.38 9.25
C ALA A 107 7.16 -0.90 10.51
N GLN A 108 6.97 -1.60 11.62
CA GLN A 108 7.64 -1.29 12.88
C GLN A 108 9.05 -1.89 12.93
N SER A 109 9.94 -1.24 13.65
CA SER A 109 11.37 -1.60 13.73
C SER A 109 11.65 -2.77 14.66
N HIS A 110 10.76 -3.65 14.98
CA HIS A 110 10.85 -4.85 15.85
C HIS A 110 12.08 -4.97 16.80
N ALA A 111 13.06 -4.10 16.66
CA ALA A 111 14.28 -4.05 17.46
C ALA A 111 14.04 -3.68 18.94
N ARG A 112 12.86 -3.16 19.26
CA ARG A 112 12.49 -2.71 20.61
C ARG A 112 11.69 -3.74 21.42
N ALA A 113 11.29 -4.86 20.85
CA ALA A 113 10.66 -5.91 21.64
C ALA A 113 11.69 -6.57 22.55
N VAL A 114 11.67 -6.19 23.82
CA VAL A 114 12.53 -6.74 24.87
C VAL A 114 12.42 -8.28 24.86
N GLY A 115 13.46 -8.97 24.39
CA GLY A 115 13.57 -10.43 24.46
C GLY A 115 13.66 -11.20 23.16
N SER A 116 13.64 -10.60 21.99
CA SER A 116 13.84 -11.34 20.72
C SER A 116 15.34 -11.55 20.45
N SER A 117 15.89 -12.66 20.96
CA SER A 117 17.15 -13.20 20.48
C SER A 117 16.94 -13.80 19.09
N GLY A 118 17.40 -13.14 18.03
CA GLY A 118 17.68 -13.77 16.74
C GLY A 118 16.74 -13.46 15.58
N GLY A 119 16.48 -12.19 15.27
CA GLY A 119 16.12 -11.79 13.91
C GLY A 119 17.38 -11.24 13.23
N SER A 120 17.83 -11.86 12.14
CA SER A 120 18.85 -11.24 11.27
C SER A 120 18.27 -9.94 10.76
N ALA A 121 18.74 -8.82 11.27
CA ALA A 121 18.51 -7.53 10.68
C ALA A 121 19.17 -7.56 9.29
N THR A 122 18.40 -7.94 8.27
CA THR A 122 18.79 -7.65 6.90
C THR A 122 18.95 -6.15 6.83
N ALA A 123 20.18 -5.67 6.63
CA ALA A 123 20.48 -4.25 6.60
C ALA A 123 19.58 -3.60 5.56
N ALA A 124 18.53 -2.92 6.03
CA ALA A 124 17.64 -2.18 5.16
C ALA A 124 18.48 -1.10 4.47
N LEU A 125 18.51 -1.13 3.14
CA LEU A 125 19.14 -0.07 2.37
C LEU A 125 18.47 1.26 2.75
N ALA A 126 19.30 2.27 3.04
CA ALA A 126 18.77 3.61 3.30
C ALA A 126 17.99 4.08 2.05
N PRO A 127 16.83 4.75 2.21
CA PRO A 127 15.99 5.19 1.07
C PRO A 127 16.74 5.98 -0.01
N ALA A 128 17.78 6.74 0.37
CA ALA A 128 18.62 7.47 -0.56
C ALA A 128 19.45 6.55 -1.50
N SER A 129 19.79 5.33 -1.07
CA SER A 129 20.59 4.40 -1.90
C SER A 129 19.72 3.61 -2.91
N LEU A 130 18.40 3.59 -2.73
CA LEU A 130 17.49 2.95 -3.69
C LEU A 130 17.41 3.73 -5.01
N LEU A 131 17.47 5.07 -4.96
CA LEU A 131 17.38 5.91 -6.15
C LEU A 131 18.50 5.62 -7.17
N ASP A 132 19.70 5.29 -6.67
CA ASP A 132 20.87 5.04 -7.51
C ASP A 132 20.95 3.58 -8.01
N THR A 133 20.14 2.68 -7.47
CA THR A 133 20.22 1.23 -7.72
C THR A 133 19.02 0.64 -8.44
N VAL A 134 17.89 1.35 -8.48
CA VAL A 134 16.67 0.86 -9.16
C VAL A 134 16.82 1.07 -10.67
N PRO A 135 16.87 -0.01 -11.47
CA PRO A 135 16.96 0.11 -12.92
C PRO A 135 15.67 0.70 -13.51
N ASP A 136 15.79 1.30 -14.69
CA ASP A 136 14.64 1.84 -15.41
C ASP A 136 13.66 0.70 -15.79
N PRO A 137 12.41 0.71 -15.27
CA PRO A 137 11.43 -0.32 -15.59
C PRO A 137 11.09 -0.42 -17.08
N ARG A 138 11.28 0.65 -17.87
CA ARG A 138 11.05 0.67 -19.32
C ARG A 138 12.04 -0.22 -20.07
N ALA A 139 13.22 -0.46 -19.50
CA ALA A 139 14.19 -1.39 -20.07
C ALA A 139 13.79 -2.86 -19.88
N ILE A 140 12.89 -3.14 -18.93
CA ILE A 140 12.42 -4.48 -18.59
C ILE A 140 11.10 -4.79 -19.28
N ASP A 141 10.19 -3.81 -19.32
CA ASP A 141 8.87 -4.00 -19.91
C ASP A 141 8.46 -2.77 -20.72
N ALA A 142 8.32 -2.97 -22.03
CA ALA A 142 7.98 -1.89 -22.98
C ALA A 142 6.58 -1.29 -22.78
N ARG A 143 5.71 -1.92 -21.97
CA ARG A 143 4.38 -1.39 -21.59
C ARG A 143 4.48 -0.25 -20.59
N VAL A 144 5.61 -0.11 -19.91
CA VAL A 144 5.85 0.98 -18.97
C VAL A 144 5.99 2.29 -19.73
N LYS A 145 5.13 3.25 -19.43
CA LYS A 145 5.18 4.61 -20.00
C LYS A 145 6.09 5.54 -19.24
N THR A 146 5.88 5.60 -17.95
CA THR A 146 6.69 6.40 -17.03
C THR A 146 6.74 5.73 -15.66
N TRP A 147 7.64 6.18 -14.82
CA TRP A 147 7.82 5.67 -13.47
C TRP A 147 8.43 6.70 -12.53
N ALA A 148 8.29 6.49 -11.24
CA ALA A 148 8.91 7.29 -10.20
C ALA A 148 9.14 6.47 -8.93
N LEU A 149 10.19 6.80 -8.17
CA LEU A 149 10.30 6.41 -6.77
C LEU A 149 9.62 7.48 -5.92
N ARG A 150 8.60 7.06 -5.17
CA ARG A 150 7.80 7.95 -4.34
C ARG A 150 8.01 7.65 -2.87
N TRP A 151 7.82 8.66 -2.04
CA TRP A 151 7.76 8.57 -0.58
C TRP A 151 8.92 7.78 0.05
N GLY A 152 10.13 7.91 -0.50
CA GLY A 152 11.34 7.31 0.08
C GLY A 152 11.55 5.83 -0.21
N GLY A 153 10.79 5.18 -1.12
CA GLY A 153 11.10 3.78 -1.45
C GLY A 153 10.03 3.00 -2.18
N THR A 154 8.87 3.59 -2.48
CA THR A 154 7.83 2.94 -3.28
C THR A 154 8.09 3.17 -4.77
N LEU A 155 8.27 2.08 -5.52
CA LEU A 155 8.35 2.16 -6.97
C LEU A 155 6.93 2.25 -7.56
N VAL A 156 6.64 3.34 -8.25
CA VAL A 156 5.36 3.50 -8.96
C VAL A 156 5.60 3.54 -10.46
N VAL A 157 4.80 2.76 -11.18
CA VAL A 157 4.92 2.56 -12.62
C VAL A 157 3.57 2.83 -13.29
N GLN A 158 3.55 3.63 -14.35
CA GLN A 158 2.35 3.94 -15.09
C GLN A 158 2.29 3.16 -16.40
N VAL A 159 1.13 2.59 -16.71
CA VAL A 159 0.90 1.78 -17.92
C VAL A 159 -0.45 2.14 -18.57
N ALA A 160 -0.58 1.86 -19.87
CA ALA A 160 -1.86 2.00 -20.58
C ALA A 160 -2.82 0.84 -20.29
N SER A 161 -2.28 -0.37 -20.18
CA SER A 161 -3.03 -1.61 -20.00
C SER A 161 -2.15 -2.72 -19.44
N GLU A 162 -2.76 -3.87 -19.14
CA GLU A 162 -2.07 -5.10 -18.69
C GLU A 162 -1.25 -4.92 -17.42
N GLY A 163 -1.73 -4.11 -16.46
CA GLY A 163 -1.03 -3.81 -15.21
C GLY A 163 -0.57 -5.05 -14.47
N ARG A 164 -1.42 -6.08 -14.38
CA ARG A 164 -1.08 -7.34 -13.73
C ARG A 164 0.17 -8.00 -14.31
N ALA A 165 0.28 -8.06 -15.62
CA ALA A 165 1.43 -8.67 -16.29
C ALA A 165 2.71 -7.85 -16.08
N VAL A 166 2.59 -6.52 -16.03
CA VAL A 166 3.73 -5.63 -15.72
C VAL A 166 4.18 -5.78 -14.28
N VAL A 167 3.25 -5.81 -13.30
CA VAL A 167 3.59 -6.09 -11.90
C VAL A 167 4.36 -7.41 -11.79
N GLU A 168 3.85 -8.50 -12.39
CA GLU A 168 4.46 -9.82 -12.35
C GLU A 168 5.85 -9.87 -13.00
N ALA A 169 6.05 -9.12 -14.07
CA ALA A 169 7.35 -9.00 -14.73
C ALA A 169 8.38 -8.29 -13.84
N LEU A 170 7.97 -7.21 -13.16
CA LEU A 170 8.88 -6.39 -12.37
C LEU A 170 9.20 -7.01 -11.01
N VAL A 171 8.22 -7.50 -10.25
CA VAL A 171 8.46 -8.03 -8.89
C VAL A 171 9.39 -9.24 -8.85
N ARG A 172 9.45 -10.00 -9.96
CA ARG A 172 10.33 -11.19 -10.07
C ARG A 172 11.78 -10.87 -10.42
N ARG A 173 12.08 -9.61 -10.69
CA ARG A 173 13.44 -9.21 -11.09
C ARG A 173 14.31 -9.00 -9.86
N PRO A 174 15.48 -9.65 -9.79
CA PRO A 174 16.40 -9.51 -8.66
C PRO A 174 16.83 -8.06 -8.42
N GLU A 175 16.87 -7.27 -9.48
CA GLU A 175 17.27 -5.87 -9.44
C GLU A 175 16.33 -5.00 -8.59
N TYR A 176 15.08 -5.45 -8.38
CA TYR A 176 14.10 -4.76 -7.51
C TYR A 176 13.99 -5.38 -6.12
N ALA A 177 14.83 -6.35 -5.74
CA ALA A 177 14.76 -7.00 -4.43
C ALA A 177 14.87 -6.02 -3.24
N GLY A 178 15.48 -4.85 -3.44
CA GLY A 178 15.55 -3.77 -2.44
C GLY A 178 14.26 -2.95 -2.31
N VAL A 179 13.38 -3.01 -3.30
CA VAL A 179 12.07 -2.33 -3.27
C VAL A 179 11.10 -3.17 -2.45
N LYS A 180 10.44 -2.59 -1.44
CA LYS A 180 9.47 -3.31 -0.61
C LYS A 180 8.07 -3.27 -1.21
N LEU A 181 7.67 -2.13 -1.76
CA LEU A 181 6.38 -1.93 -2.44
C LEU A 181 6.59 -1.45 -3.88
N LEU A 182 5.85 -2.06 -4.79
CA LEU A 182 5.78 -1.67 -6.19
C LEU A 182 4.30 -1.52 -6.58
N ALA A 183 3.89 -0.38 -7.10
CA ALA A 183 2.54 -0.15 -7.58
C ALA A 183 2.52 0.13 -9.08
N VAL A 184 1.63 -0.53 -9.81
CA VAL A 184 1.35 -0.23 -11.22
C VAL A 184 0.00 0.45 -11.31
N VAL A 185 -0.04 1.64 -11.90
CA VAL A 185 -1.23 2.49 -12.03
C VAL A 185 -1.57 2.75 -13.49
N SER A 186 -2.82 3.14 -13.77
CA SER A 186 -3.25 3.55 -15.10
C SER A 186 -2.75 4.95 -15.46
N GLU A 187 -2.79 5.30 -16.75
CA GLU A 187 -2.30 6.57 -17.31
C GLU A 187 -2.97 7.82 -16.74
N ASP A 188 -4.18 7.70 -16.24
CA ASP A 188 -4.95 8.80 -15.66
C ASP A 188 -4.50 9.17 -14.23
N VAL A 189 -3.58 8.39 -13.63
CA VAL A 189 -3.05 8.65 -12.28
C VAL A 189 -1.72 9.41 -12.40
N PRO A 190 -1.66 10.70 -12.06
CA PRO A 190 -0.42 11.46 -12.11
C PRO A 190 0.59 10.96 -11.06
N LEU A 191 1.85 10.81 -11.45
CA LEU A 191 2.89 10.31 -10.55
C LEU A 191 3.50 11.41 -9.66
N ASP A 192 3.30 12.67 -9.99
CA ASP A 192 3.84 13.86 -9.30
C ASP A 192 2.84 14.50 -8.32
N ASP A 193 1.58 14.08 -8.33
CA ASP A 193 0.55 14.50 -7.39
C ASP A 193 0.33 13.40 -6.33
N ASP A 194 0.77 13.65 -5.11
CA ASP A 194 0.70 12.68 -4.02
C ASP A 194 -0.73 12.29 -3.62
N GLU A 195 -1.69 13.21 -3.72
CA GLU A 195 -3.08 12.95 -3.34
C GLU A 195 -3.76 12.08 -4.39
N LEU A 196 -3.65 12.46 -5.66
CA LEU A 196 -4.21 11.67 -6.76
C LEU A 196 -3.51 10.32 -6.91
N LEU A 197 -2.22 10.24 -6.57
CA LEU A 197 -1.49 8.98 -6.59
C LEU A 197 -1.97 8.02 -5.49
N LEU A 198 -2.14 8.49 -4.25
CA LEU A 198 -2.72 7.67 -3.18
C LEU A 198 -4.14 7.22 -3.53
N TRP A 199 -4.97 8.14 -4.04
CA TRP A 199 -6.29 7.80 -4.54
C TRP A 199 -6.22 6.70 -5.60
N GLY A 200 -5.40 6.90 -6.64
CA GLY A 200 -5.24 5.95 -7.74
C GLY A 200 -4.79 4.57 -7.30
N ILE A 201 -3.91 4.48 -6.30
CA ILE A 201 -3.43 3.20 -5.77
C ILE A 201 -4.52 2.55 -4.90
N PHE A 202 -4.95 3.21 -3.82
CA PHE A 202 -5.73 2.55 -2.78
C PHE A 202 -7.21 2.31 -3.14
N THR A 203 -7.76 3.03 -4.12
CA THR A 203 -9.14 2.82 -4.58
C THR A 203 -9.28 1.80 -5.71
N ARG A 204 -8.18 1.26 -6.27
CA ARG A 204 -8.22 0.46 -7.51
C ARG A 204 -7.65 -0.95 -7.39
N PHE A 205 -7.43 -1.46 -6.17
CA PHE A 205 -6.99 -2.85 -5.99
C PHE A 205 -7.81 -3.56 -4.90
N ASP A 206 -8.06 -4.85 -5.12
CA ASP A 206 -8.50 -5.79 -4.08
C ASP A 206 -7.27 -6.51 -3.51
N CYS A 207 -7.17 -6.56 -2.17
CA CYS A 207 -5.97 -7.10 -1.51
C CYS A 207 -5.68 -8.56 -1.85
N ALA A 208 -6.69 -9.40 -2.03
CA ALA A 208 -6.47 -10.83 -2.33
C ALA A 208 -6.21 -11.08 -3.81
N ARG A 209 -6.79 -10.26 -4.69
CA ARG A 209 -6.73 -10.48 -6.13
C ARG A 209 -5.58 -9.74 -6.81
N ASP A 210 -5.31 -8.51 -6.38
CA ASP A 210 -4.46 -7.59 -7.14
C ASP A 210 -3.07 -7.41 -6.51
N LEU A 211 -2.78 -8.09 -5.40
CA LEU A 211 -1.43 -8.17 -4.85
C LEU A 211 -0.62 -9.29 -5.52
N VAL A 212 0.64 -9.02 -5.76
CA VAL A 212 1.59 -9.91 -6.42
C VAL A 212 2.91 -9.92 -5.67
N PRO A 213 3.19 -10.90 -4.82
CA PRO A 213 4.52 -11.06 -4.26
C PRO A 213 5.52 -11.55 -5.33
N ALA A 214 6.80 -11.27 -5.16
CA ALA A 214 7.85 -11.78 -6.06
C ALA A 214 7.86 -13.31 -6.11
N SER A 215 7.63 -13.96 -4.97
CA SER A 215 7.40 -15.40 -4.85
C SER A 215 6.55 -15.72 -3.63
N THR A 216 6.02 -16.95 -3.59
CA THR A 216 5.31 -17.49 -2.43
C THR A 216 5.91 -18.83 -2.01
N GLU A 217 5.89 -19.12 -0.71
CA GLU A 217 6.29 -20.38 -0.11
C GLU A 217 5.14 -20.88 0.76
N THR A 218 4.81 -22.16 0.68
CA THR A 218 3.81 -22.78 1.57
C THR A 218 4.50 -23.39 2.78
N ARG A 219 4.13 -22.95 3.98
CA ARG A 219 4.59 -23.52 5.26
C ARG A 219 3.40 -24.13 6.00
N GLY A 220 3.20 -25.43 5.86
CA GLY A 220 1.99 -26.08 6.37
C GLY A 220 0.74 -25.57 5.64
N ALA A 221 -0.20 -24.99 6.37
CA ALA A 221 -1.42 -24.38 5.82
C ALA A 221 -1.27 -22.86 5.50
N TRP A 222 -0.10 -22.30 5.70
CA TRP A 222 0.16 -20.87 5.57
C TRP A 222 0.98 -20.55 4.32
N THR A 223 0.57 -19.51 3.59
CA THR A 223 1.31 -18.99 2.43
C THR A 223 2.12 -17.77 2.87
N VAL A 224 3.43 -17.86 2.72
CA VAL A 224 4.39 -16.79 3.01
C VAL A 224 4.70 -16.06 1.71
N CYS A 225 4.55 -14.74 1.70
CA CYS A 225 4.94 -13.86 0.60
C CYS A 225 6.42 -13.47 0.73
N ARG A 226 7.15 -13.39 -0.38
CA ARG A 226 8.56 -12.98 -0.38
C ARG A 226 8.86 -11.95 -1.45
N GLY A 227 9.88 -11.12 -1.17
CA GLY A 227 10.43 -10.10 -2.06
C GLY A 227 9.52 -8.88 -2.20
N PRO A 228 9.65 -8.08 -3.23
CA PRO A 228 8.73 -6.97 -3.45
C PRO A 228 7.28 -7.42 -3.42
N LEU A 229 6.44 -6.64 -2.75
CA LEU A 229 4.99 -6.78 -2.84
C LEU A 229 4.49 -5.83 -3.92
N GLY A 230 4.05 -6.38 -5.04
CA GLY A 230 3.48 -5.63 -6.15
C GLY A 230 1.98 -5.40 -5.99
N ILE A 231 1.49 -4.29 -6.45
CA ILE A 231 0.08 -3.90 -6.45
C ILE A 231 -0.34 -3.58 -7.89
N ASP A 232 -1.29 -4.32 -8.44
CA ASP A 232 -1.98 -3.91 -9.66
C ASP A 232 -3.12 -2.96 -9.32
N ALA A 233 -2.85 -1.66 -9.34
CA ALA A 233 -3.80 -0.59 -9.12
C ALA A 233 -4.27 0.05 -10.45
N THR A 234 -4.27 -0.69 -11.54
CA THR A 234 -4.82 -0.22 -12.80
C THR A 234 -6.36 -0.27 -12.80
N TRP A 235 -6.96 0.53 -13.65
CA TRP A 235 -8.40 0.47 -13.91
C TRP A 235 -8.76 -0.87 -14.55
N LYS A 236 -9.78 -1.53 -14.03
CA LYS A 236 -10.18 -2.87 -14.51
C LYS A 236 -11.58 -2.85 -15.12
N GLN A 237 -11.79 -3.72 -16.07
CA GLN A 237 -13.12 -3.90 -16.69
C GLN A 237 -14.16 -4.24 -15.61
N GLY A 238 -15.29 -3.54 -15.64
CA GLY A 238 -16.39 -3.70 -14.69
C GLY A 238 -16.31 -2.78 -13.47
N TYR A 239 -15.27 -1.96 -13.36
CA TYR A 239 -15.26 -0.86 -12.39
C TYR A 239 -16.27 0.22 -12.83
N PRO A 240 -16.91 0.91 -11.87
CA PRO A 240 -17.86 1.98 -12.20
C PRO A 240 -17.13 3.15 -12.88
N ASP A 241 -17.78 3.79 -13.84
CA ASP A 241 -17.22 4.98 -14.47
C ASP A 241 -16.92 6.08 -13.44
N PRO A 242 -15.79 6.78 -13.57
CA PRO A 242 -15.47 7.91 -12.70
C PRO A 242 -16.55 8.98 -12.78
N VAL A 243 -16.96 9.50 -11.63
CA VAL A 243 -17.89 10.63 -11.57
C VAL A 243 -17.17 11.87 -12.09
N ALA A 244 -17.57 12.35 -13.25
CA ALA A 244 -17.08 13.59 -13.84
C ALA A 244 -18.13 14.68 -13.75
N ASN A 245 -17.75 15.85 -13.26
CA ASN A 245 -18.61 17.01 -13.32
C ASN A 245 -18.73 17.50 -14.78
N ARG A 246 -19.94 17.90 -15.19
CA ARG A 246 -20.15 18.49 -16.51
C ARG A 246 -19.32 19.78 -16.67
N PRO A 247 -18.67 20.00 -17.83
CA PRO A 247 -17.78 21.15 -18.04
C PRO A 247 -18.44 22.50 -17.72
N GLU A 248 -19.74 22.66 -18.04
CA GLU A 248 -20.50 23.88 -17.75
C GLU A 248 -20.68 24.10 -16.24
N VAL A 249 -20.78 23.04 -15.44
CA VAL A 249 -20.86 23.13 -13.99
C VAL A 249 -19.50 23.55 -13.40
N VAL A 250 -18.42 22.95 -13.88
CA VAL A 250 -17.06 23.31 -13.48
C VAL A 250 -16.77 24.79 -13.79
N ALA A 251 -17.09 25.24 -15.02
CA ALA A 251 -16.92 26.64 -15.43
C ALA A 251 -17.76 27.59 -14.58
N GLY A 252 -19.00 27.24 -14.27
CA GLY A 252 -19.89 28.02 -13.43
C GLY A 252 -19.36 28.20 -12.00
N VAL A 253 -18.91 27.09 -11.38
CA VAL A 253 -18.34 27.12 -10.02
C VAL A 253 -17.02 27.91 -10.01
N SER A 254 -16.13 27.70 -10.96
CA SER A 254 -14.86 28.42 -11.05
C SER A 254 -15.06 29.93 -11.20
N SER A 255 -16.05 30.34 -11.97
CA SER A 255 -16.38 31.76 -12.14
C SER A 255 -16.94 32.40 -10.86
N TRP A 256 -17.60 31.63 -10.02
CA TRP A 256 -18.16 32.11 -8.75
C TRP A 256 -17.11 32.07 -7.62
N TRP A 257 -16.25 31.05 -7.58
CA TRP A 257 -15.21 30.85 -6.55
C TRP A 257 -14.02 31.81 -6.71
N GLY A 258 -13.76 32.29 -7.91
CA GLY A 258 -12.68 33.25 -8.21
C GLY A 258 -13.03 34.74 -7.95
N ARG A 259 -14.14 35.00 -7.29
CA ARG A 259 -14.56 36.33 -6.84
C ARG A 259 -14.39 36.42 -5.33
#